data_42dbe7d495ca2aaa0fdaee0e2518eabd
#
_entry.id   42dbe7d495ca2aaa0fdaee0e2518eabd
#
_cell.length_a   1.000
_cell.length_b   1.000
_cell.length_c   1.000
_cell.angle_alpha   90.00
_cell.angle_beta   90.00
_cell.angle_gamma   90.00
#
_symmetry.space_group_name_H-M   'P 1'
#
loop_
_entity.id
_entity.type
_entity.pdbx_description
1 polymer ?
#
loop_
_entity_poly.entity_id
_entity_poly.type
_entity_poly.pdbx_seq_one_letter_code
_entity_poly.pdbx_strand_id
1 'polypeptide(L)'
;MDAVKRIEVLKGASSALYGSDAIAGVINIITDDPKSALNVSSNTRVSSHGRISESVNADANDGKLSAHLNYNYRTSDGWQLNPYEESKGELVETTKKPVYKNHSHNVSQTLSYAATERLSLHLNGNLFISENDRTGAYDYNNRHQSYTVGGTAKYLLAKRASYIEGNISTTNFRSFYDYINDAKTHKTGDEVLSKDQTYTNANLKGVFKTHENNTLFTGLDYVFEGLEPTETSKMLNNEYQSVYTLAAYVQDEVKLLDAISVVAGIRYAYNEKFKSQFTPKLSLMYQYSGLNVRASYAAGFRSPTLQQMYAVSESRGQITVGDPGLDPEKSNFYNLNIEYNHRLSPLPRPLSE
;
A
#
# COMPACT_ATOMS: atom_id res chain seq x y z
N MET A 1 -10.31 -11.00 -0.67
CA MET A 1 -10.04 -10.52 -2.06
C MET A 1 -11.33 -10.40 -2.88
N ASP A 2 -12.45 -10.56 -2.26
CA ASP A 2 -13.76 -10.68 -2.97
C ASP A 2 -14.28 -9.37 -3.59
N ALA A 3 -13.71 -8.23 -3.19
CA ALA A 3 -14.01 -6.91 -3.76
C ALA A 3 -12.98 -6.42 -4.80
N VAL A 4 -11.99 -7.25 -5.14
CA VAL A 4 -10.92 -6.85 -6.07
C VAL A 4 -11.33 -7.13 -7.50
N LYS A 5 -11.44 -6.07 -8.30
CA LYS A 5 -11.72 -6.16 -9.74
C LYS A 5 -10.49 -6.60 -10.54
N ARG A 6 -9.35 -5.98 -10.27
CA ARG A 6 -8.08 -6.30 -10.89
C ARG A 6 -6.90 -5.80 -10.09
N ILE A 7 -5.76 -6.43 -10.31
CA ILE A 7 -4.46 -6.02 -9.75
C ILE A 7 -3.57 -5.62 -10.93
N GLU A 8 -3.02 -4.42 -10.88
CA GLU A 8 -2.08 -3.90 -11.86
C GLU A 8 -0.69 -3.85 -11.23
N VAL A 9 0.30 -4.44 -11.90
CA VAL A 9 1.69 -4.46 -11.42
C VAL A 9 2.56 -3.68 -12.39
N LEU A 10 3.10 -2.56 -11.91
CA LEU A 10 4.08 -1.74 -12.61
C LEU A 10 5.47 -2.12 -12.09
N LYS A 11 6.29 -2.74 -12.95
CA LYS A 11 7.67 -3.13 -12.61
C LYS A 11 8.64 -1.99 -12.92
N GLY A 12 9.62 -1.80 -12.02
CA GLY A 12 10.66 -0.78 -12.15
C GLY A 12 10.29 0.55 -11.49
N ALA A 13 11.25 1.48 -11.46
CA ALA A 13 11.08 2.75 -10.80
C ALA A 13 9.88 3.54 -11.35
N SER A 14 9.01 3.96 -10.47
CA SER A 14 7.77 4.68 -10.77
C SER A 14 7.61 5.94 -9.90
N SER A 15 8.70 6.39 -9.28
CA SER A 15 8.70 7.53 -8.35
C SER A 15 8.26 8.85 -9.00
N ALA A 16 8.32 8.98 -10.32
CA ALA A 16 7.83 10.16 -11.03
C ALA A 16 6.33 10.41 -10.81
N LEU A 17 5.49 9.37 -10.74
CA LEU A 17 4.05 9.51 -10.47
C LEU A 17 3.66 9.18 -9.02
N TYR A 18 4.34 8.19 -8.40
CA TYR A 18 3.94 7.60 -7.12
C TYR A 18 4.80 8.06 -5.93
N GLY A 19 5.87 8.84 -6.18
CA GLY A 19 6.70 9.44 -5.13
C GLY A 19 7.76 8.50 -4.57
N SER A 20 8.17 8.76 -3.30
CA SER A 20 9.07 7.91 -2.52
C SER A 20 8.55 6.48 -2.46
N ASP A 21 9.40 5.50 -2.21
CA ASP A 21 9.10 4.07 -2.06
C ASP A 21 8.70 3.33 -3.36
N ALA A 22 8.33 4.04 -4.45
CA ALA A 22 8.10 3.42 -5.76
C ALA A 22 9.40 3.15 -6.53
N ILE A 23 10.46 2.77 -5.83
CA ILE A 23 11.82 2.54 -6.36
C ILE A 23 11.93 1.25 -7.17
N ALA A 24 11.19 0.20 -6.77
CA ALA A 24 11.21 -1.12 -7.42
C ALA A 24 9.95 -1.42 -8.24
N GLY A 25 8.86 -0.72 -7.97
CA GLY A 25 7.59 -0.91 -8.66
C GLY A 25 6.39 -0.45 -7.86
N VAL A 26 5.20 -0.64 -8.46
CA VAL A 26 3.90 -0.30 -7.85
C VAL A 26 2.93 -1.44 -8.08
N ILE A 27 2.16 -1.77 -7.06
CA ILE A 27 1.01 -2.68 -7.14
C ILE A 27 -0.24 -1.83 -6.92
N ASN A 28 -1.09 -1.73 -7.94
CA ASN A 28 -2.36 -1.01 -7.86
C ASN A 28 -3.51 -2.03 -7.78
N ILE A 29 -4.27 -1.98 -6.70
CA ILE A 29 -5.42 -2.85 -6.45
C ILE A 29 -6.68 -2.04 -6.71
N ILE A 30 -7.44 -2.44 -7.72
CA ILE A 30 -8.67 -1.78 -8.14
C ILE A 30 -9.85 -2.62 -7.65
N THR A 31 -10.74 -1.99 -6.90
CA THR A 31 -11.98 -2.60 -6.42
C THR A 31 -13.14 -2.33 -7.38
N ASP A 32 -14.19 -3.17 -7.32
CA ASP A 32 -15.43 -2.93 -8.05
C ASP A 32 -16.31 -1.94 -7.30
N ASP A 33 -17.06 -1.15 -8.06
CA ASP A 33 -18.12 -0.32 -7.52
C ASP A 33 -19.41 -1.15 -7.35
N PRO A 34 -20.19 -0.94 -6.27
CA PRO A 34 -21.48 -1.58 -6.08
C PRO A 34 -22.44 -1.28 -7.23
N LYS A 35 -22.99 -2.33 -7.87
CA LYS A 35 -23.90 -2.19 -9.01
C LYS A 35 -25.35 -2.53 -8.66
N SER A 36 -25.54 -3.37 -7.66
CA SER A 36 -26.86 -3.85 -7.22
C SER A 36 -27.50 -2.87 -6.25
N ALA A 37 -28.83 -2.73 -6.29
CA ALA A 37 -29.58 -1.93 -5.33
C ALA A 37 -29.30 -2.38 -3.88
N LEU A 38 -29.22 -3.69 -3.67
CA LEU A 38 -28.77 -4.32 -2.43
C LEU A 38 -28.13 -5.67 -2.77
N ASN A 39 -26.97 -5.94 -2.21
CA ASN A 39 -26.30 -7.23 -2.28
C ASN A 39 -25.62 -7.53 -0.96
N VAL A 40 -25.81 -8.72 -0.41
CA VAL A 40 -25.10 -9.20 0.76
C VAL A 40 -24.49 -10.55 0.42
N SER A 41 -23.21 -10.70 0.68
CA SER A 41 -22.49 -11.95 0.44
C SER A 41 -21.62 -12.30 1.63
N SER A 42 -21.48 -13.60 1.89
CA SER A 42 -20.61 -14.16 2.91
C SER A 42 -19.75 -15.25 2.29
N ASN A 43 -18.50 -15.32 2.70
CA ASN A 43 -17.55 -16.34 2.26
C ASN A 43 -16.76 -16.85 3.45
N THR A 44 -16.99 -18.09 3.82
CA THR A 44 -16.29 -18.80 4.89
C THR A 44 -15.27 -19.76 4.29
N ARG A 45 -14.02 -19.66 4.73
CA ARG A 45 -12.97 -20.60 4.36
C ARG A 45 -12.35 -21.22 5.61
N VAL A 46 -12.31 -22.54 5.64
CA VAL A 46 -11.64 -23.33 6.69
C VAL A 46 -10.46 -24.07 6.08
N SER A 47 -9.32 -24.08 6.76
CA SER A 47 -8.13 -24.80 6.32
C SER A 47 -7.35 -25.36 7.51
N SER A 48 -6.24 -26.06 7.25
CA SER A 48 -5.39 -26.67 8.28
C SER A 48 -4.92 -25.64 9.32
N HIS A 49 -4.54 -26.12 10.51
CA HIS A 49 -4.05 -25.34 11.65
C HIS A 49 -5.11 -24.38 12.25
N GLY A 50 -6.37 -24.81 12.28
CA GLY A 50 -7.46 -24.03 12.83
C GLY A 50 -7.71 -22.71 12.08
N ARG A 51 -7.24 -22.58 10.84
CA ARG A 51 -7.46 -21.33 10.08
C ARG A 51 -8.91 -21.23 9.64
N ILE A 52 -9.54 -20.16 10.09
CA ILE A 52 -10.86 -19.74 9.64
C ILE A 52 -10.73 -18.33 9.08
N SER A 53 -11.30 -18.10 7.92
CA SER A 53 -11.44 -16.77 7.33
C SER A 53 -12.89 -16.56 6.94
N GLU A 54 -13.51 -15.58 7.53
CA GLU A 54 -14.87 -15.14 7.23
C GLU A 54 -14.83 -13.77 6.58
N SER A 55 -15.58 -13.58 5.50
CA SER A 55 -15.72 -12.30 4.82
C SER A 55 -17.19 -12.04 4.56
N VAL A 56 -17.71 -10.94 5.08
CA VAL A 56 -19.08 -10.47 4.84
C VAL A 56 -19.01 -9.16 4.08
N ASN A 57 -19.71 -9.08 2.96
CA ASN A 57 -19.82 -7.86 2.16
C ASN A 57 -21.28 -7.46 2.08
N ALA A 58 -21.55 -6.17 2.21
CA ALA A 58 -22.85 -5.57 2.00
C ALA A 58 -22.71 -4.36 1.08
N ASP A 59 -23.41 -4.41 -0.04
CA ASP A 59 -23.44 -3.36 -1.06
C ASP A 59 -24.84 -2.77 -1.14
N ALA A 60 -24.93 -1.46 -1.28
CA ALA A 60 -26.16 -0.75 -1.57
C ALA A 60 -25.90 0.33 -2.61
N ASN A 61 -26.82 0.52 -3.56
CA ASN A 61 -26.73 1.56 -4.60
C ASN A 61 -28.13 1.98 -5.06
N ASP A 62 -28.42 3.29 -4.95
CA ASP A 62 -29.65 3.91 -5.45
C ASP A 62 -29.45 4.75 -6.72
N GLY A 63 -28.25 4.69 -7.31
CA GLY A 63 -27.84 5.44 -8.50
C GLY A 63 -27.15 6.78 -8.17
N LYS A 64 -27.41 7.41 -7.03
CA LYS A 64 -26.71 8.61 -6.56
C LYS A 64 -25.78 8.32 -5.39
N LEU A 65 -26.24 7.53 -4.45
CA LEU A 65 -25.47 7.09 -3.29
C LEU A 65 -25.17 5.61 -3.42
N SER A 66 -23.91 5.24 -3.28
CA SER A 66 -23.53 3.84 -3.11
C SER A 66 -22.71 3.67 -1.83
N ALA A 67 -22.94 2.54 -1.17
CA ALA A 67 -22.27 2.15 0.05
C ALA A 67 -21.73 0.74 -0.09
N HIS A 68 -20.50 0.53 0.33
CA HIS A 68 -19.87 -0.78 0.43
C HIS A 68 -19.35 -0.96 1.84
N LEU A 69 -19.79 -1.98 2.53
CA LEU A 69 -19.29 -2.41 3.83
C LEU A 69 -18.67 -3.80 3.67
N ASN A 70 -17.45 -3.94 4.14
CA ASN A 70 -16.76 -5.22 4.20
C ASN A 70 -16.27 -5.49 5.63
N TYR A 71 -16.57 -6.67 6.15
CA TYR A 71 -16.03 -7.20 7.38
C TYR A 71 -15.25 -8.47 7.10
N ASN A 72 -14.01 -8.55 7.59
CA ASN A 72 -13.20 -9.75 7.54
C ASN A 72 -12.77 -10.15 8.94
N TYR A 73 -13.01 -11.40 9.28
CA TYR A 73 -12.43 -12.07 10.44
C TYR A 73 -11.46 -13.15 9.98
N ARG A 74 -10.32 -13.24 10.61
CA ARG A 74 -9.35 -14.31 10.38
C ARG A 74 -8.80 -14.80 11.70
N THR A 75 -8.62 -16.11 11.81
CA THR A 75 -7.94 -16.73 12.95
C THR A 75 -7.08 -17.91 12.50
N SER A 76 -6.11 -18.26 13.31
CA SER A 76 -5.25 -19.43 13.16
C SER A 76 -4.76 -19.88 14.52
N ASP A 77 -4.70 -21.20 14.78
CA ASP A 77 -4.12 -21.75 16.02
C ASP A 77 -2.59 -21.71 16.05
N GLY A 78 -1.98 -21.20 14.95
CA GLY A 78 -0.56 -21.27 14.75
C GLY A 78 -0.07 -22.70 14.51
N TRP A 79 1.21 -22.84 14.20
CA TRP A 79 1.81 -24.17 14.01
C TRP A 79 3.30 -24.15 14.28
N GLN A 80 3.81 -25.34 14.56
CA GLN A 80 5.21 -25.63 14.72
C GLN A 80 5.79 -26.07 13.38
N LEU A 81 6.93 -25.49 12.99
CA LEU A 81 7.64 -25.86 11.77
C LEU A 81 8.58 -27.03 12.00
N ASN A 82 9.22 -27.08 13.16
CA ASN A 82 10.11 -28.16 13.57
C ASN A 82 9.84 -28.49 15.05
N PRO A 83 9.57 -29.76 15.39
CA PRO A 83 9.37 -30.18 16.77
C PRO A 83 10.66 -30.19 17.63
N TYR A 84 11.81 -29.94 17.02
CA TYR A 84 13.11 -29.93 17.71
C TYR A 84 13.80 -28.56 17.56
N GLU A 85 14.46 -28.13 18.62
CA GLU A 85 15.39 -26.99 18.61
C GLU A 85 16.76 -27.42 19.11
N GLU A 86 17.83 -26.78 18.66
CA GLU A 86 19.17 -27.01 19.18
C GLU A 86 19.35 -26.28 20.51
N SER A 87 19.68 -26.99 21.55
CA SER A 87 20.01 -26.48 22.88
C SER A 87 21.32 -27.11 23.34
N LYS A 88 22.35 -26.30 23.56
CA LYS A 88 23.68 -26.72 24.03
C LYS A 88 24.33 -27.83 23.17
N GLY A 89 24.08 -27.82 21.85
CA GLY A 89 24.61 -28.82 20.90
C GLY A 89 23.80 -30.10 20.79
N GLU A 90 22.65 -30.20 21.46
CA GLU A 90 21.74 -31.35 21.39
C GLU A 90 20.38 -30.88 20.81
N LEU A 91 19.73 -31.81 20.06
CA LEU A 91 18.36 -31.58 19.58
C LEU A 91 17.39 -31.97 20.70
N VAL A 92 16.64 -30.98 21.20
CA VAL A 92 15.62 -31.18 22.22
C VAL A 92 14.23 -30.87 21.66
N GLU A 93 13.20 -31.60 22.12
CA GLU A 93 11.83 -31.28 21.74
C GLU A 93 11.43 -29.89 22.22
N THR A 94 10.75 -29.15 21.37
CA THR A 94 10.25 -27.83 21.69
C THR A 94 8.76 -27.68 21.40
N THR A 95 8.05 -27.02 22.29
CA THR A 95 6.65 -26.67 22.10
C THR A 95 6.48 -25.26 21.52
N LYS A 96 7.59 -24.56 21.29
CA LYS A 96 7.57 -23.22 20.70
C LYS A 96 6.99 -23.26 19.29
N LYS A 97 5.93 -22.48 19.07
CA LYS A 97 5.31 -22.30 17.75
C LYS A 97 5.89 -21.07 17.08
N PRO A 98 6.75 -21.17 16.06
CA PRO A 98 7.28 -20.02 15.34
C PRO A 98 6.20 -19.26 14.56
N VAL A 99 5.09 -19.93 14.23
CA VAL A 99 3.89 -19.27 13.71
C VAL A 99 2.87 -19.22 14.83
N TYR A 100 2.67 -18.02 15.39
CA TYR A 100 1.81 -17.81 16.54
C TYR A 100 0.33 -17.98 16.20
N LYS A 101 -0.45 -18.39 17.22
CA LYS A 101 -1.89 -18.24 17.17
C LYS A 101 -2.22 -16.77 17.02
N ASN A 102 -3.15 -16.46 16.12
CA ASN A 102 -3.55 -15.10 15.85
C ASN A 102 -5.02 -14.99 15.52
N HIS A 103 -5.57 -13.81 15.71
CA HIS A 103 -6.84 -13.41 15.16
C HIS A 103 -6.80 -11.96 14.71
N SER A 104 -7.66 -11.63 13.75
CA SER A 104 -7.77 -10.26 13.26
C SER A 104 -9.18 -9.94 12.80
N HIS A 105 -9.55 -8.68 12.99
CA HIS A 105 -10.78 -8.08 12.51
C HIS A 105 -10.43 -6.92 11.60
N ASN A 106 -11.08 -6.86 10.46
CA ASN A 106 -10.99 -5.73 9.56
C ASN A 106 -12.41 -5.29 9.16
N VAL A 107 -12.73 -4.04 9.40
CA VAL A 107 -13.96 -3.39 8.93
C VAL A 107 -13.56 -2.29 7.97
N SER A 108 -14.07 -2.32 6.76
CA SER A 108 -13.90 -1.23 5.79
C SER A 108 -15.23 -0.78 5.25
N GLN A 109 -15.40 0.52 5.11
CA GLN A 109 -16.57 1.14 4.54
C GLN A 109 -16.17 2.17 3.50
N THR A 110 -16.86 2.17 2.37
CA THR A 110 -16.78 3.19 1.34
C THR A 110 -18.18 3.72 1.06
N LEU A 111 -18.30 5.04 1.04
CA LEU A 111 -19.49 5.76 0.62
C LEU A 111 -19.14 6.57 -0.61
N SER A 112 -19.93 6.45 -1.67
CA SER A 112 -19.73 7.21 -2.90
C SER A 112 -21.01 7.98 -3.21
N TYR A 113 -20.90 9.26 -3.50
CA TYR A 113 -22.03 10.15 -3.78
C TYR A 113 -21.82 10.89 -5.08
N ALA A 114 -22.68 10.67 -6.05
CA ALA A 114 -22.75 11.42 -7.30
C ALA A 114 -23.50 12.74 -7.05
N ALA A 115 -22.79 13.76 -6.55
CA ALA A 115 -23.39 15.04 -6.19
C ALA A 115 -23.99 15.75 -7.42
N THR A 116 -23.33 15.63 -8.58
CA THR A 116 -23.82 16.06 -9.89
C THR A 116 -23.33 15.08 -10.95
N GLU A 117 -23.75 15.27 -12.21
CA GLU A 117 -23.19 14.49 -13.35
C GLU A 117 -21.67 14.63 -13.50
N ARG A 118 -21.07 15.65 -12.90
CA ARG A 118 -19.64 15.95 -13.01
C ARG A 118 -18.88 15.81 -11.72
N LEU A 119 -19.54 15.90 -10.56
CA LEU A 119 -18.90 15.86 -9.25
C LEU A 119 -19.27 14.59 -8.53
N SER A 120 -18.28 13.75 -8.24
CA SER A 120 -18.37 12.60 -7.36
C SER A 120 -17.52 12.81 -6.10
N LEU A 121 -18.07 12.39 -4.97
CA LEU A 121 -17.43 12.41 -3.67
C LEU A 121 -17.35 10.99 -3.16
N HIS A 122 -16.22 10.61 -2.58
CA HIS A 122 -16.01 9.32 -1.95
C HIS A 122 -15.47 9.53 -0.55
N LEU A 123 -16.01 8.81 0.42
CA LEU A 123 -15.50 8.73 1.79
C LEU A 123 -15.17 7.27 2.07
N ASN A 124 -14.03 7.05 2.69
CA ASN A 124 -13.62 5.71 3.09
C ASN A 124 -13.15 5.70 4.54
N GLY A 125 -13.47 4.62 5.24
CA GLY A 125 -13.01 4.32 6.58
C GLY A 125 -12.53 2.88 6.66
N ASN A 126 -11.47 2.65 7.43
CA ASN A 126 -10.98 1.30 7.74
C ASN A 126 -10.59 1.22 9.20
N LEU A 127 -10.99 0.14 9.85
CA LEU A 127 -10.55 -0.28 11.17
C LEU A 127 -9.94 -1.68 11.06
N PHE A 128 -8.69 -1.81 11.47
CA PHE A 128 -8.01 -3.09 11.56
C PHE A 128 -7.51 -3.30 12.99
N ILE A 129 -7.81 -4.48 13.54
CA ILE A 129 -7.31 -4.94 14.84
C ILE A 129 -6.77 -6.35 14.64
N SER A 130 -5.56 -6.63 15.14
CA SER A 130 -5.02 -7.98 15.16
C SER A 130 -4.27 -8.25 16.46
N GLU A 131 -4.31 -9.50 16.89
CA GLU A 131 -3.63 -9.97 18.08
C GLU A 131 -2.87 -11.26 17.73
N ASN A 132 -1.63 -11.33 18.20
CA ASN A 132 -0.77 -12.51 18.12
C ASN A 132 -0.49 -13.02 19.52
N ASP A 133 -0.96 -14.23 19.81
CA ASP A 133 -0.72 -14.96 21.04
C ASP A 133 0.72 -15.49 21.05
N ARG A 134 1.57 -14.90 21.89
CA ARG A 134 3.00 -15.24 22.00
C ARG A 134 3.31 -16.07 23.25
N THR A 135 2.30 -16.70 23.83
CA THR A 135 2.42 -17.56 25.02
C THR A 135 3.54 -18.60 24.85
N GLY A 136 4.37 -18.71 25.86
CA GLY A 136 5.53 -19.62 25.89
C GLY A 136 6.80 -19.08 25.20
N ALA A 137 6.72 -17.97 24.49
CA ALA A 137 7.88 -17.32 23.87
C ALA A 137 8.20 -15.95 24.51
N TYR A 138 7.17 -15.24 24.97
CA TYR A 138 7.28 -13.91 25.58
C TYR A 138 6.28 -13.76 26.70
N ASP A 139 6.49 -12.76 27.58
CA ASP A 139 5.59 -12.45 28.68
C ASP A 139 4.40 -11.58 28.25
N TYR A 140 4.30 -11.28 26.95
CA TYR A 140 3.25 -10.42 26.39
C TYR A 140 2.83 -10.90 25.00
N ASN A 141 1.58 -10.63 24.66
CA ASN A 141 1.01 -10.70 23.33
C ASN A 141 1.23 -9.40 22.56
N ASN A 142 1.24 -9.46 21.23
CA ASN A 142 1.25 -8.26 20.39
C ASN A 142 -0.16 -7.99 19.89
N ARG A 143 -0.64 -6.76 20.14
CA ARG A 143 -1.88 -6.26 19.54
C ARG A 143 -1.57 -5.06 18.64
N HIS A 144 -2.13 -5.06 17.45
CA HIS A 144 -2.01 -3.98 16.48
C HIS A 144 -3.38 -3.40 16.17
N GLN A 145 -3.45 -2.08 16.07
CA GLN A 145 -4.65 -1.33 15.71
C GLN A 145 -4.30 -0.33 14.61
N SER A 146 -5.14 -0.22 13.61
CA SER A 146 -4.99 0.79 12.56
C SER A 146 -6.34 1.40 12.22
N TYR A 147 -6.39 2.71 12.18
CA TYR A 147 -7.55 3.50 11.78
C TYR A 147 -7.19 4.32 10.56
N THR A 148 -7.96 4.18 9.49
CA THR A 148 -7.80 5.00 8.30
C THR A 148 -9.11 5.71 8.01
N VAL A 149 -9.04 7.01 7.74
CA VAL A 149 -10.16 7.80 7.24
C VAL A 149 -9.67 8.58 6.04
N GLY A 150 -10.46 8.62 4.98
CA GLY A 150 -10.09 9.34 3.78
C GLY A 150 -11.29 9.86 3.01
N GLY A 151 -11.03 10.83 2.14
CA GLY A 151 -12.01 11.39 1.24
C GLY A 151 -11.41 11.75 -0.10
N THR A 152 -12.20 11.56 -1.16
CA THR A 152 -11.84 11.93 -2.54
C THR A 152 -12.96 12.75 -3.15
N ALA A 153 -12.60 13.81 -3.84
CA ALA A 153 -13.51 14.59 -4.68
C ALA A 153 -12.98 14.57 -6.11
N LYS A 154 -13.81 14.16 -7.07
CA LYS A 154 -13.47 14.11 -8.49
C LYS A 154 -14.45 14.95 -9.29
N TYR A 155 -13.91 15.87 -10.06
CA TYR A 155 -14.68 16.73 -10.94
C TYR A 155 -14.34 16.50 -12.40
N LEU A 156 -15.34 16.09 -13.19
CA LEU A 156 -15.21 15.87 -14.64
C LEU A 156 -15.29 17.20 -15.37
N LEU A 157 -14.28 17.51 -16.16
CA LEU A 157 -14.26 18.68 -17.02
C LEU A 157 -15.12 18.44 -18.28
N ALA A 158 -15.66 19.52 -18.83
CA ALA A 158 -16.63 19.44 -19.94
C ALA A 158 -16.08 18.82 -21.25
N LYS A 159 -14.75 18.70 -21.39
CA LYS A 159 -14.14 18.24 -22.62
C LYS A 159 -13.26 17.01 -22.41
N ARG A 160 -13.40 16.01 -23.30
CA ARG A 160 -12.45 14.91 -23.55
C ARG A 160 -12.09 14.05 -22.34
N ALA A 161 -13.06 13.69 -21.49
CA ALA A 161 -12.82 12.84 -20.31
C ALA A 161 -11.68 13.34 -19.40
N SER A 162 -11.44 14.66 -19.39
CA SER A 162 -10.49 15.32 -18.49
C SER A 162 -11.12 15.49 -17.11
N TYR A 163 -10.31 15.43 -16.05
CA TYR A 163 -10.81 15.61 -14.69
C TYR A 163 -9.76 16.18 -13.75
N ILE A 164 -10.23 16.72 -12.63
CA ILE A 164 -9.43 17.08 -11.47
C ILE A 164 -9.90 16.20 -10.31
N GLU A 165 -8.98 15.69 -9.54
CA GLU A 165 -9.26 14.80 -8.40
C GLU A 165 -8.39 15.22 -7.21
N GLY A 166 -9.05 15.50 -6.09
CA GLY A 166 -8.39 15.74 -4.81
C GLY A 166 -8.67 14.59 -3.86
N ASN A 167 -7.65 14.12 -3.19
CA ASN A 167 -7.73 13.07 -2.18
C ASN A 167 -7.02 13.51 -0.90
N ILE A 168 -7.56 13.12 0.24
CA ILE A 168 -6.88 13.19 1.54
C ILE A 168 -7.19 11.92 2.32
N SER A 169 -6.18 11.36 2.97
CA SER A 169 -6.36 10.25 3.89
C SER A 169 -5.37 10.34 5.04
N THR A 170 -5.82 9.90 6.22
CA THR A 170 -4.99 9.80 7.43
C THR A 170 -5.13 8.41 8.00
N THR A 171 -4.00 7.79 8.31
CA THR A 171 -3.89 6.52 9.01
C THR A 171 -3.15 6.73 10.31
N ASN A 172 -3.72 6.27 11.42
CA ASN A 172 -2.99 6.10 12.67
C ASN A 172 -2.80 4.61 12.93
N PHE A 173 -1.58 4.21 13.22
CA PHE A 173 -1.19 2.85 13.55
C PHE A 173 -0.63 2.80 14.96
N ARG A 174 -1.20 1.92 15.79
CA ARG A 174 -0.76 1.64 17.15
C ARG A 174 -0.43 0.17 17.35
N SER A 175 0.60 -0.08 18.12
CA SER A 175 0.98 -1.42 18.56
C SER A 175 1.10 -1.45 20.07
N PHE A 176 0.63 -2.55 20.69
CA PHE A 176 0.63 -2.74 22.13
C PHE A 176 1.30 -4.06 22.48
N TYR A 177 1.91 -4.09 23.67
CA TYR A 177 2.27 -5.30 24.39
C TYR A 177 1.26 -5.50 25.51
N ASP A 178 0.44 -6.55 25.37
CA ASP A 178 -0.56 -6.93 26.38
C ASP A 178 0.08 -8.03 27.25
N TYR A 179 0.50 -7.69 28.47
CA TYR A 179 1.25 -8.60 29.34
C TYR A 179 0.39 -9.74 29.86
N ILE A 180 0.84 -10.97 29.63
CA ILE A 180 0.18 -12.23 30.02
C ILE A 180 0.87 -12.91 31.21
N ASN A 181 2.10 -12.52 31.53
CA ASN A 181 2.87 -12.94 32.68
C ASN A 181 3.54 -11.74 33.35
N ASP A 182 3.87 -11.89 34.63
CA ASP A 182 4.66 -10.88 35.35
C ASP A 182 6.07 -10.80 34.77
N ALA A 183 6.48 -9.61 34.39
CA ALA A 183 7.82 -9.26 33.93
C ALA A 183 8.52 -8.36 34.95
N LYS A 184 9.78 -7.97 34.69
CA LYS A 184 10.56 -7.13 35.62
C LYS A 184 9.90 -5.78 35.93
N THR A 185 9.29 -5.14 34.93
CA THR A 185 8.73 -3.78 35.00
C THR A 185 7.23 -3.73 34.84
N HIS A 186 6.60 -4.83 34.40
CA HIS A 186 5.18 -4.91 34.10
C HIS A 186 4.53 -6.11 34.77
N LYS A 187 3.22 -6.01 35.02
CA LYS A 187 2.40 -7.07 35.61
C LYS A 187 1.47 -7.68 34.56
N THR A 188 1.00 -8.89 34.88
CA THR A 188 -0.07 -9.53 34.12
C THR A 188 -1.28 -8.61 34.04
N GLY A 189 -1.77 -8.34 32.84
CA GLY A 189 -2.88 -7.43 32.55
C GLY A 189 -2.47 -6.00 32.17
N ASP A 190 -1.17 -5.64 32.28
CA ASP A 190 -0.70 -4.34 31.81
C ASP A 190 -0.77 -4.26 30.28
N GLU A 191 -1.27 -3.14 29.77
CA GLU A 191 -1.24 -2.77 28.35
C GLU A 191 -0.21 -1.67 28.11
N VAL A 192 0.82 -1.96 27.35
CA VAL A 192 1.91 -1.02 27.09
C VAL A 192 1.94 -0.63 25.62
N LEU A 193 1.77 0.67 25.35
CA LEU A 193 1.91 1.20 23.99
C LEU A 193 3.36 1.04 23.51
N SER A 194 3.55 0.27 22.45
CA SER A 194 4.88 -0.01 21.88
C SER A 194 5.18 0.79 20.62
N LYS A 195 4.16 1.30 19.93
CA LYS A 195 4.30 2.15 18.75
C LYS A 195 3.05 3.00 18.55
N ASP A 196 3.21 4.27 18.22
CA ASP A 196 2.15 5.15 17.71
C ASP A 196 2.70 5.96 16.54
N GLN A 197 2.13 5.72 15.36
CA GLN A 197 2.56 6.33 14.11
C GLN A 197 1.36 6.89 13.36
N THR A 198 1.50 8.13 12.88
CA THR A 198 0.51 8.79 12.03
C THR A 198 1.09 8.99 10.63
N TYR A 199 0.28 8.69 9.63
CA TYR A 199 0.60 8.94 8.23
C TYR A 199 -0.57 9.65 7.56
N THR A 200 -0.32 10.84 7.01
CA THR A 200 -1.31 11.61 6.27
C THR A 200 -0.82 11.85 4.84
N ASN A 201 -1.68 11.55 3.89
CA ASN A 201 -1.44 11.80 2.48
C ASN A 201 -2.55 12.70 1.94
N ALA A 202 -2.18 13.75 1.21
CA ALA A 202 -3.10 14.57 0.44
C ALA A 202 -2.54 14.78 -0.96
N ASN A 203 -3.38 14.63 -1.98
CA ASN A 203 -2.97 14.88 -3.36
C ASN A 203 -4.05 15.63 -4.15
N LEU A 204 -3.60 16.41 -5.10
CA LEU A 204 -4.43 17.06 -6.11
C LEU A 204 -3.87 16.67 -7.48
N LYS A 205 -4.66 15.95 -8.28
CA LYS A 205 -4.29 15.42 -9.58
C LYS A 205 -5.18 16.00 -10.66
N GLY A 206 -4.57 16.46 -11.75
CA GLY A 206 -5.24 16.84 -12.98
C GLY A 206 -4.89 15.85 -14.10
N VAL A 207 -5.91 15.39 -14.82
CA VAL A 207 -5.77 14.60 -16.04
C VAL A 207 -6.45 15.35 -17.16
N PHE A 208 -5.67 15.77 -18.16
CA PHE A 208 -6.13 16.61 -19.25
C PHE A 208 -5.87 15.90 -20.59
N LYS A 209 -6.93 15.43 -21.21
CA LYS A 209 -6.86 14.93 -22.58
C LYS A 209 -6.85 16.10 -23.54
N THR A 210 -5.67 16.66 -23.81
CA THR A 210 -5.49 17.89 -24.60
C THR A 210 -5.78 17.65 -26.07
N HIS A 211 -5.48 16.46 -26.56
CA HIS A 211 -5.77 15.99 -27.92
C HIS A 211 -6.17 14.51 -27.88
N GLU A 212 -6.67 13.94 -28.99
CA GLU A 212 -7.02 12.50 -29.07
C GLU A 212 -5.81 11.59 -28.78
N ASN A 213 -4.64 12.06 -29.17
CA ASN A 213 -3.37 11.34 -29.06
C ASN A 213 -2.48 11.85 -27.91
N ASN A 214 -3.02 12.72 -27.02
CA ASN A 214 -2.22 13.33 -25.97
C ASN A 214 -2.99 13.43 -24.65
N THR A 215 -2.36 12.96 -23.56
CA THR A 215 -2.89 13.07 -22.21
C THR A 215 -1.81 13.62 -21.27
N LEU A 216 -2.10 14.75 -20.69
CA LEU A 216 -1.25 15.42 -19.70
C LEU A 216 -1.73 15.08 -18.30
N PHE A 217 -0.82 14.60 -17.47
CA PHE A 217 -0.99 14.38 -16.04
C PHE A 217 -0.19 15.43 -15.27
N THR A 218 -0.79 16.04 -14.26
CA THR A 218 -0.09 16.94 -13.34
C THR A 218 -0.63 16.76 -11.95
N GLY A 219 0.16 17.07 -10.94
CA GLY A 219 -0.34 16.99 -9.58
C GLY A 219 0.58 17.59 -8.54
N LEU A 220 -0.01 17.76 -7.36
CA LEU A 220 0.64 18.18 -6.14
C LEU A 220 0.38 17.12 -5.08
N ASP A 221 1.41 16.76 -4.32
CA ASP A 221 1.30 15.80 -3.23
C ASP A 221 1.86 16.40 -1.95
N TYR A 222 1.20 16.09 -0.85
CA TYR A 222 1.64 16.33 0.52
C TYR A 222 1.61 15.00 1.27
N VAL A 223 2.71 14.67 1.90
CA VAL A 223 2.84 13.51 2.80
C VAL A 223 3.36 14.00 4.13
N PHE A 224 2.73 13.56 5.20
CA PHE A 224 3.14 13.80 6.57
C PHE A 224 3.28 12.48 7.30
N GLU A 225 4.39 12.31 8.00
CA GLU A 225 4.65 11.20 8.90
C GLU A 225 4.95 11.72 10.29
N GLY A 226 4.36 11.09 11.31
CA GLY A 226 4.60 11.38 12.72
C GLY A 226 4.85 10.09 13.48
N LEU A 227 5.77 10.11 14.42
CA LEU A 227 6.14 8.97 15.24
C LEU A 227 6.33 9.42 16.70
N GLU A 228 5.49 8.87 17.59
CA GLU A 228 5.57 9.15 19.03
C GLU A 228 6.62 8.26 19.70
N PRO A 229 7.41 8.82 20.64
CA PRO A 229 8.19 7.99 21.56
C PRO A 229 7.24 7.20 22.45
N THR A 230 7.60 5.95 22.75
CA THR A 230 6.87 5.11 23.68
C THR A 230 7.81 4.50 24.68
N GLU A 231 7.27 3.90 25.73
CA GLU A 231 8.10 3.27 26.77
C GLU A 231 9.03 2.19 26.19
N THR A 232 8.56 1.43 25.21
CA THR A 232 9.29 0.31 24.61
C THR A 232 9.95 0.65 23.29
N SER A 233 9.59 1.78 22.67
CA SER A 233 10.18 2.29 21.43
C SER A 233 10.73 3.70 21.69
N LYS A 234 11.90 3.73 22.31
CA LYS A 234 12.59 4.99 22.61
C LYS A 234 13.04 5.66 21.34
N MET A 235 12.93 6.99 21.32
CA MET A 235 13.45 7.84 20.25
C MET A 235 14.67 8.61 20.77
N LEU A 236 15.53 9.07 19.87
CA LEU A 236 16.58 10.05 20.21
C LEU A 236 15.93 11.23 20.94
N ASN A 237 16.49 11.61 22.08
CA ASN A 237 15.97 12.64 22.99
C ASN A 237 14.59 12.40 23.57
N ASN A 238 13.98 11.24 23.31
CA ASN A 238 12.63 10.88 23.74
C ASN A 238 11.56 11.92 23.35
N GLU A 239 11.66 12.45 22.13
CA GLU A 239 10.80 13.49 21.58
C GLU A 239 9.99 12.95 20.39
N TYR A 240 8.81 13.53 20.18
CA TYR A 240 7.99 13.32 18.98
C TYR A 240 8.79 13.69 17.73
N GLN A 241 8.78 12.80 16.74
CA GLN A 241 9.46 13.02 15.47
C GLN A 241 8.44 13.11 14.34
N SER A 242 8.63 14.09 13.47
CA SER A 242 7.78 14.23 12.28
C SER A 242 8.59 14.68 11.08
N VAL A 243 8.03 14.43 9.92
CA VAL A 243 8.57 14.89 8.64
C VAL A 243 7.43 15.10 7.64
N TYR A 244 7.56 16.13 6.81
CA TYR A 244 6.67 16.30 5.67
C TYR A 244 7.42 16.31 4.34
N THR A 245 6.70 15.90 3.31
CA THR A 245 7.15 15.97 1.91
C THR A 245 6.10 16.70 1.09
N LEU A 246 6.53 17.69 0.32
CA LEU A 246 5.75 18.37 -0.70
C LEU A 246 6.30 17.99 -2.06
N ALA A 247 5.44 17.67 -3.01
CA ALA A 247 5.89 17.36 -4.36
C ALA A 247 4.96 17.92 -5.43
N ALA A 248 5.56 18.21 -6.58
CA ALA A 248 4.84 18.55 -7.81
C ALA A 248 5.36 17.68 -8.94
N TYR A 249 4.46 17.25 -9.82
CA TYR A 249 4.82 16.43 -10.98
C TYR A 249 4.04 16.83 -12.22
N VAL A 250 4.65 16.53 -13.36
CA VAL A 250 4.02 16.59 -14.68
C VAL A 250 4.49 15.40 -15.49
N GLN A 251 3.57 14.76 -16.21
CA GLN A 251 3.84 13.68 -17.15
C GLN A 251 2.97 13.88 -18.38
N ASP A 252 3.55 13.73 -19.55
CA ASP A 252 2.85 13.78 -20.82
C ASP A 252 2.93 12.43 -21.52
N GLU A 253 1.80 11.95 -22.02
CA GLU A 253 1.66 10.73 -22.80
C GLU A 253 1.18 11.10 -24.18
N VAL A 254 2.05 10.88 -25.18
CA VAL A 254 1.81 11.29 -26.57
C VAL A 254 1.94 10.09 -27.50
N LYS A 255 0.92 9.86 -28.32
CA LYS A 255 1.01 9.01 -29.52
C LYS A 255 1.48 9.89 -30.67
N LEU A 256 2.80 9.91 -30.92
CA LEU A 256 3.42 10.74 -31.96
C LEU A 256 3.05 10.29 -33.35
N LEU A 257 3.05 8.97 -33.60
CA LEU A 257 2.68 8.30 -34.83
C LEU A 257 1.83 7.07 -34.46
N ASP A 258 1.19 6.46 -35.45
CA ASP A 258 0.41 5.24 -35.20
C ASP A 258 1.24 4.12 -34.57
N ALA A 259 2.52 4.08 -34.91
CA ALA A 259 3.47 3.10 -34.39
C ALA A 259 4.27 3.56 -33.17
N ILE A 260 4.28 4.85 -32.82
CA ILE A 260 5.20 5.40 -31.81
C ILE A 260 4.42 6.14 -30.72
N SER A 261 4.61 5.69 -29.47
CA SER A 261 4.11 6.38 -28.29
C SER A 261 5.28 6.75 -27.36
N VAL A 262 5.19 7.93 -26.76
CA VAL A 262 6.18 8.46 -25.82
C VAL A 262 5.49 8.85 -24.52
N VAL A 263 6.10 8.51 -23.40
CA VAL A 263 5.73 9.00 -22.06
C VAL A 263 6.95 9.71 -21.49
N ALA A 264 6.82 11.00 -21.18
CA ALA A 264 7.86 11.79 -20.55
C ALA A 264 7.30 12.44 -19.27
N GLY A 265 8.01 12.36 -18.17
CA GLY A 265 7.57 12.94 -16.91
C GLY A 265 8.73 13.35 -16.04
N ILE A 266 8.44 14.26 -15.13
CA ILE A 266 9.35 14.70 -14.08
C ILE A 266 8.57 14.99 -12.81
N ARG A 267 9.17 14.66 -11.67
CA ARG A 267 8.69 15.02 -10.33
C ARG A 267 9.80 15.74 -9.59
N TYR A 268 9.43 16.81 -8.94
CA TYR A 268 10.21 17.49 -7.92
C TYR A 268 9.56 17.22 -6.56
N ALA A 269 10.32 16.72 -5.61
CA ALA A 269 9.89 16.51 -4.23
C ALA A 269 10.82 17.27 -3.28
N TYR A 270 10.25 18.02 -2.36
CA TYR A 270 10.93 18.66 -1.25
C TYR A 270 10.53 17.95 0.04
N ASN A 271 11.50 17.39 0.72
CA ASN A 271 11.32 16.80 2.04
C ASN A 271 12.01 17.70 3.08
N GLU A 272 11.38 17.89 4.23
CA GLU A 272 11.89 18.73 5.30
C GLU A 272 13.31 18.35 5.74
N LYS A 273 13.61 17.05 5.79
CA LYS A 273 14.93 16.52 6.22
C LYS A 273 15.90 16.39 5.04
N PHE A 274 15.48 15.73 3.97
CA PHE A 274 16.35 15.33 2.85
C PHE A 274 16.39 16.33 1.70
N LYS A 275 15.71 17.49 1.85
CA LYS A 275 15.66 18.57 0.84
C LYS A 275 15.07 18.08 -0.49
N SER A 276 15.69 18.44 -1.60
CA SER A 276 15.12 18.30 -2.94
C SER A 276 15.54 16.99 -3.62
N GLN A 277 14.57 16.32 -4.25
CA GLN A 277 14.78 15.16 -5.11
C GLN A 277 14.10 15.38 -6.46
N PHE A 278 14.78 14.98 -7.55
CA PHE A 278 14.25 15.00 -8.91
C PHE A 278 14.19 13.58 -9.46
N THR A 279 13.04 13.21 -10.00
CA THR A 279 12.82 11.87 -10.57
C THR A 279 12.26 11.98 -11.99
N PRO A 280 13.11 12.05 -13.02
CA PRO A 280 12.70 12.00 -14.42
C PRO A 280 12.28 10.58 -14.82
N LYS A 281 11.40 10.51 -15.82
CA LYS A 281 10.96 9.29 -16.50
C LYS A 281 10.83 9.55 -18.00
N LEU A 282 11.31 8.62 -18.79
CA LEU A 282 11.12 8.60 -20.24
C LEU A 282 10.83 7.18 -20.69
N SER A 283 9.79 6.98 -21.50
CA SER A 283 9.45 5.69 -22.08
C SER A 283 9.07 5.88 -23.53
N LEU A 284 9.63 5.03 -24.39
CA LEU A 284 9.35 4.96 -25.82
C LEU A 284 8.74 3.59 -26.11
N MET A 285 7.64 3.54 -26.86
CA MET A 285 7.03 2.32 -27.35
C MET A 285 6.88 2.40 -28.87
N TYR A 286 7.37 1.37 -29.54
CA TYR A 286 7.19 1.15 -30.95
C TYR A 286 6.34 -0.10 -31.18
N GLN A 287 5.26 0.05 -31.96
CA GLN A 287 4.33 -1.04 -32.29
C GLN A 287 4.10 -1.10 -33.77
N TYR A 288 4.47 -2.22 -34.41
CA TYR A 288 4.25 -2.43 -35.82
C TYR A 288 4.10 -3.92 -36.14
N SER A 289 3.04 -4.29 -36.82
CA SER A 289 2.79 -5.65 -37.37
C SER A 289 3.04 -6.80 -36.39
N GLY A 290 2.55 -6.64 -35.13
CA GLY A 290 2.72 -7.63 -34.07
C GLY A 290 4.03 -7.52 -33.28
N LEU A 291 4.98 -6.72 -33.73
CA LEU A 291 6.19 -6.39 -32.98
C LEU A 291 5.92 -5.21 -32.01
N ASN A 292 6.20 -5.40 -30.73
CA ASN A 292 6.17 -4.35 -29.72
C ASN A 292 7.57 -4.22 -29.11
N VAL A 293 8.17 -3.06 -29.24
CA VAL A 293 9.45 -2.72 -28.59
C VAL A 293 9.21 -1.60 -27.61
N ARG A 294 9.59 -1.78 -26.37
CA ARG A 294 9.50 -0.76 -25.34
C ARG A 294 10.87 -0.54 -24.69
N ALA A 295 11.33 0.70 -24.71
CA ALA A 295 12.51 1.14 -23.98
C ALA A 295 12.08 2.17 -22.94
N SER A 296 12.62 2.11 -21.72
CA SER A 296 12.29 3.08 -20.68
C SER A 296 13.48 3.34 -19.76
N TYR A 297 13.53 4.58 -19.29
CA TYR A 297 14.37 5.05 -18.21
C TYR A 297 13.50 5.70 -17.14
N ALA A 298 13.78 5.41 -15.87
CA ALA A 298 13.14 6.08 -14.73
C ALA A 298 14.12 6.19 -13.57
N ALA A 299 14.20 7.36 -12.96
CA ALA A 299 14.84 7.56 -11.68
C ALA A 299 13.86 7.30 -10.54
N GLY A 300 14.34 6.76 -9.44
CA GLY A 300 13.59 6.54 -8.21
C GLY A 300 14.39 6.95 -6.99
N PHE A 301 13.70 7.21 -5.89
CA PHE A 301 14.31 7.45 -4.59
C PHE A 301 13.45 6.85 -3.47
N ARG A 302 14.08 6.59 -2.33
CA ARG A 302 13.43 6.18 -1.09
C ARG A 302 14.01 6.99 0.06
N SER A 303 13.16 7.69 0.77
CA SER A 303 13.54 8.43 1.98
C SER A 303 13.73 7.46 3.15
N PRO A 304 14.73 7.65 4.02
CA PRO A 304 14.81 6.96 5.29
C PRO A 304 13.55 7.20 6.12
N THR A 305 13.10 6.18 6.83
CA THR A 305 11.93 6.29 7.72
C THR A 305 12.30 7.00 9.02
N LEU A 306 11.31 7.61 9.70
CA LEU A 306 11.52 8.20 11.04
C LEU A 306 12.13 7.19 12.01
N GLN A 307 11.75 5.92 11.89
CA GLN A 307 12.29 4.85 12.74
C GLN A 307 13.78 4.59 12.45
N GLN A 308 14.21 4.59 11.19
CA GLN A 308 15.63 4.46 10.83
C GLN A 308 16.46 5.63 11.32
N MET A 309 15.89 6.82 11.34
CA MET A 309 16.59 8.04 11.76
C MET A 309 16.65 8.25 13.26
N TYR A 310 15.59 7.85 13.99
CA TYR A 310 15.44 8.30 15.37
C TYR A 310 15.23 7.20 16.40
N ALA A 311 14.92 5.94 15.98
CA ALA A 311 14.67 4.88 16.95
C ALA A 311 15.95 4.48 17.71
N VAL A 312 15.77 4.21 19.00
CA VAL A 312 16.78 3.61 19.87
C VAL A 312 16.24 2.27 20.33
N SER A 313 16.92 1.20 19.98
CA SER A 313 16.55 -0.16 20.38
C SER A 313 17.70 -0.86 21.08
N GLU A 314 17.37 -1.66 22.10
CA GLU A 314 18.31 -2.52 22.79
C GLU A 314 17.89 -3.98 22.61
N SER A 315 18.78 -4.80 22.12
CA SER A 315 18.56 -6.23 21.94
C SER A 315 19.82 -7.01 22.30
N ARG A 316 19.71 -7.97 23.21
CA ARG A 316 20.82 -8.84 23.65
C ARG A 316 22.07 -8.07 24.10
N GLY A 317 21.88 -6.93 24.77
CA GLY A 317 22.99 -6.07 25.22
C GLY A 317 23.62 -5.20 24.13
N GLN A 318 23.09 -5.23 22.91
CA GLN A 318 23.52 -4.39 21.80
C GLN A 318 22.52 -3.24 21.63
N ILE A 319 23.02 -2.00 21.68
CA ILE A 319 22.20 -0.80 21.47
C ILE A 319 22.36 -0.38 20.01
N THR A 320 21.24 -0.30 19.31
CA THR A 320 21.15 0.25 17.95
C THR A 320 20.51 1.62 18.05
N VAL A 321 21.15 2.62 17.47
CA VAL A 321 20.70 4.02 17.47
C VAL A 321 20.47 4.44 16.03
N GLY A 322 19.33 5.06 15.76
CA GLY A 322 19.04 5.66 14.46
C GLY A 322 19.97 6.82 14.15
N ASP A 323 20.17 7.10 12.87
CA ASP A 323 21.02 8.19 12.40
C ASP A 323 20.19 9.25 11.63
N PRO A 324 19.98 10.45 12.23
CA PRO A 324 19.30 11.55 11.54
C PRO A 324 20.01 12.07 10.28
N GLY A 325 21.30 11.70 10.10
CA GLY A 325 22.11 12.07 8.95
C GLY A 325 22.02 11.13 7.76
N LEU A 326 21.12 10.14 7.79
CA LEU A 326 20.92 9.23 6.65
C LEU A 326 20.46 9.96 5.40
N ASP A 327 21.08 9.64 4.27
CA ASP A 327 20.69 10.12 2.94
C ASP A 327 19.63 9.23 2.29
N PRO A 328 18.79 9.80 1.39
CA PRO A 328 17.87 9.00 0.59
C PRO A 328 18.58 8.03 -0.35
N GLU A 329 18.05 6.82 -0.44
CA GLU A 329 18.47 5.87 -1.46
C GLU A 329 18.01 6.36 -2.84
N LYS A 330 18.85 6.16 -3.87
CA LYS A 330 18.57 6.55 -5.26
C LYS A 330 18.75 5.37 -6.18
N SER A 331 17.87 5.29 -7.19
CA SER A 331 17.98 4.27 -8.23
C SER A 331 17.81 4.86 -9.62
N ASN A 332 18.46 4.22 -10.58
CA ASN A 332 18.25 4.44 -12.00
C ASN A 332 17.83 3.11 -12.63
N PHE A 333 16.66 3.08 -13.23
CA PHE A 333 16.09 1.90 -13.84
C PHE A 333 16.06 2.05 -15.36
N TYR A 334 16.64 1.08 -16.04
CA TYR A 334 16.61 0.96 -17.50
C TYR A 334 15.91 -0.33 -17.88
N ASN A 335 14.99 -0.27 -18.80
CA ASN A 335 14.26 -1.45 -19.28
C ASN A 335 14.18 -1.46 -20.81
N LEU A 336 14.41 -2.62 -21.38
CA LEU A 336 14.13 -2.93 -22.78
C LEU A 336 13.28 -4.20 -22.83
N ASN A 337 12.12 -4.09 -23.47
CA ASN A 337 11.22 -5.21 -23.68
C ASN A 337 10.92 -5.34 -25.18
N ILE A 338 11.02 -6.55 -25.70
CA ILE A 338 10.68 -6.88 -27.08
C ILE A 338 9.69 -8.03 -27.04
N GLU A 339 8.53 -7.82 -27.64
CA GLU A 339 7.44 -8.80 -27.70
C GLU A 339 6.98 -8.92 -29.15
N TYR A 340 6.81 -10.15 -29.63
CA TYR A 340 6.27 -10.42 -30.96
C TYR A 340 5.03 -11.30 -30.83
N ASN A 341 3.88 -10.75 -31.21
CA ASN A 341 2.59 -11.43 -31.22
C ASN A 341 2.26 -11.91 -32.63
N HIS A 342 2.51 -13.18 -32.92
CA HIS A 342 2.08 -13.82 -34.18
C HIS A 342 0.67 -14.37 -34.02
N ARG A 343 -0.30 -13.83 -34.76
CA ARG A 343 -1.61 -14.47 -34.89
C ARG A 343 -1.46 -15.68 -35.81
N LEU A 344 -1.44 -16.88 -35.23
CA LEU A 344 -1.68 -18.09 -36.02
C LEU A 344 -3.11 -17.98 -36.59
N SER A 345 -3.24 -17.96 -37.91
CA SER A 345 -4.54 -18.10 -38.55
C SER A 345 -5.19 -19.39 -38.04
N PRO A 346 -6.47 -19.39 -37.61
CA PRO A 346 -7.13 -20.64 -37.27
C PRO A 346 -7.04 -21.57 -38.49
N LEU A 347 -6.57 -22.79 -38.25
CA LEU A 347 -6.60 -23.85 -39.29
C LEU A 347 -8.02 -23.93 -39.88
N PRO A 348 -8.17 -23.96 -41.22
CA PRO A 348 -9.48 -24.15 -41.82
C PRO A 348 -10.07 -25.44 -41.26
N ARG A 349 -11.30 -25.36 -40.72
CA ARG A 349 -12.04 -26.54 -40.27
C ARG A 349 -12.13 -27.49 -41.46
N PRO A 350 -11.79 -28.79 -41.31
CA PRO A 350 -12.04 -29.73 -42.39
C PRO A 350 -13.53 -29.72 -42.71
N LEU A 351 -13.86 -29.59 -43.97
CA LEU A 351 -15.23 -29.72 -44.45
C LEU A 351 -15.70 -31.13 -44.06
N SER A 352 -16.68 -31.23 -43.16
CA SER A 352 -17.37 -32.47 -42.92
C SER A 352 -18.17 -32.83 -44.15
N GLU A 353 -17.82 -33.93 -44.86
CA GLU A 353 -18.64 -34.59 -45.81
C GLU A 353 -19.92 -35.17 -45.17
#